data_9657060f0b637f4c92468c883bf01f52
#
_entry.id   9657060f0b637f4c92468c883bf01f52
#
_cell.length_a   1.000
_cell.length_b   1.000
_cell.length_c   1.000
_cell.angle_alpha   90.00
_cell.angle_beta   90.00
_cell.angle_gamma   90.00
#
_symmetry.space_group_name_H-M   'P 1'
#
loop_
_entity.id
_entity.type
_entity.pdbx_description
1 polymer ?
#
loop_
_entity_poly.entity_id
_entity_poly.type
_entity_poly.pdbx_seq_one_letter_code
_entity_poly.pdbx_strand_id
1 'polypeptide(L)'
;SSSSFQLRRAFGGAASPNDGTGMKKTTEKTKEEEMRVISKEEDEHYMRMALAEAEKAFAGGEVPVGAVLVHKISPSSNKEEEQEQQQFVLARSHNTSETKNNPLAHAELECIESGRKALGGDWRRLKDSTLYVTLEPCAMCAGAILQARVGNVVYGARNPQLGAHGSWCGLLGTRDGEESKVEVLRTHAIMPEVTVRSDVLAEECSELMKTFFKN
;
A
#
# COMPACT_ATOMS: atom_id res chain seq x y z
N SER A 1 -14.03 15.35 -48.18
CA SER A 1 -15.15 16.13 -47.65
C SER A 1 -14.87 16.55 -46.22
N SER A 2 -14.63 17.81 -46.08
CA SER A 2 -14.34 18.56 -44.87
C SER A 2 -15.55 18.62 -43.93
N SER A 3 -15.32 18.58 -42.63
CA SER A 3 -16.26 19.21 -41.68
C SER A 3 -15.50 19.72 -40.48
N SER A 4 -15.45 21.00 -40.46
CA SER A 4 -14.99 21.94 -39.48
C SER A 4 -15.81 21.86 -38.17
N PHE A 5 -15.13 21.80 -37.03
CA PHE A 5 -15.78 21.96 -35.73
C PHE A 5 -15.57 23.39 -35.24
N GLN A 6 -16.64 24.15 -35.17
CA GLN A 6 -16.66 25.54 -34.74
C GLN A 6 -16.75 25.63 -33.21
N LEU A 7 -15.81 26.38 -32.63
CA LEU A 7 -15.91 26.94 -31.28
C LEU A 7 -17.04 27.99 -31.21
N ARG A 8 -17.91 27.88 -30.21
CA ARG A 8 -18.73 29.00 -29.75
C ARG A 8 -18.30 29.44 -28.37
N ARG A 9 -17.74 30.65 -28.33
CA ARG A 9 -17.67 31.51 -27.14
C ARG A 9 -19.05 32.10 -26.89
N ALA A 10 -19.47 32.11 -25.63
CA ALA A 10 -20.48 33.04 -25.17
C ALA A 10 -20.00 33.68 -23.86
N PHE A 11 -19.87 35.01 -23.93
CA PHE A 11 -19.62 35.93 -22.81
C PHE A 11 -20.96 36.36 -22.22
N GLY A 12 -20.96 36.67 -20.91
CA GLY A 12 -21.77 37.72 -20.38
C GLY A 12 -22.68 37.36 -19.21
N GLY A 13 -22.47 38.06 -18.09
CA GLY A 13 -23.48 38.23 -17.07
C GLY A 13 -22.95 38.35 -15.65
N ALA A 14 -22.54 39.54 -15.26
CA ALA A 14 -22.30 39.91 -13.88
C ALA A 14 -23.61 40.10 -13.12
N ALA A 15 -23.66 39.65 -11.87
CA ALA A 15 -24.50 40.27 -10.84
C ALA A 15 -24.02 39.91 -9.45
N SER A 16 -23.98 40.86 -8.60
CA SER A 16 -23.45 41.10 -7.28
C SER A 16 -24.27 40.45 -6.14
N PRO A 17 -23.92 40.71 -4.87
CA PRO A 17 -23.82 39.73 -3.81
C PRO A 17 -25.01 39.78 -2.85
N ASN A 18 -25.27 38.77 -2.12
CA ASN A 18 -25.63 38.92 -0.70
C ASN A 18 -25.76 37.62 0.08
N ASP A 19 -25.22 37.71 1.29
CA ASP A 19 -25.69 37.19 2.57
C ASP A 19 -25.59 35.69 2.88
N GLY A 20 -24.69 35.48 3.79
CA GLY A 20 -24.99 35.04 5.17
C GLY A 20 -25.52 33.62 5.30
N THR A 21 -24.69 32.78 5.72
CA THR A 21 -24.81 31.96 6.93
C THR A 21 -23.80 30.81 6.86
N GLY A 22 -22.96 30.76 7.86
CA GLY A 22 -22.01 29.68 8.06
C GLY A 22 -22.74 28.37 8.32
N MET A 23 -22.50 27.44 7.42
CA MET A 23 -22.68 26.01 7.64
C MET A 23 -22.24 25.26 6.40
N LYS A 24 -20.96 24.98 6.26
CA LYS A 24 -20.40 23.92 5.40
C LYS A 24 -18.88 23.80 5.61
N LYS A 25 -18.46 23.58 6.85
CA LYS A 25 -17.07 23.14 7.18
C LYS A 25 -17.03 21.83 7.95
N THR A 26 -18.13 21.07 7.98
CA THR A 26 -18.27 19.87 8.81
C THR A 26 -18.31 18.58 7.99
N THR A 27 -18.32 18.63 6.66
CA THR A 27 -18.52 17.43 5.82
C THR A 27 -17.25 16.91 5.11
N GLU A 28 -16.14 17.66 5.15
CA GLU A 28 -14.86 17.16 4.62
C GLU A 28 -14.01 16.45 5.68
N LYS A 29 -14.16 16.82 6.95
CA LYS A 29 -13.47 16.16 8.07
C LYS A 29 -13.98 14.75 8.37
N THR A 30 -15.20 14.41 8.01
CA THR A 30 -15.79 13.09 8.28
C THR A 30 -15.38 12.00 7.30
N LYS A 31 -14.83 12.33 6.13
CA LYS A 31 -14.29 11.33 5.20
C LYS A 31 -12.86 10.92 5.51
N GLU A 32 -12.08 11.78 6.15
CA GLU A 32 -10.73 11.46 6.64
C GLU A 32 -10.77 10.67 7.95
N GLU A 33 -11.83 10.83 8.77
CA GLU A 33 -12.02 10.07 10.02
C GLU A 33 -12.56 8.65 9.79
N GLU A 34 -13.15 8.34 8.63
CA GLU A 34 -13.64 7.00 8.30
C GLU A 34 -12.57 6.04 7.78
N MET A 35 -11.37 6.51 7.48
CA MET A 35 -10.23 5.62 7.25
C MET A 35 -9.72 5.19 8.63
N ARG A 36 -10.33 4.12 9.17
CA ARG A 36 -9.95 3.54 10.46
C ARG A 36 -8.44 3.38 10.48
N VAL A 37 -7.76 4.26 11.21
CA VAL A 37 -6.33 4.13 11.49
C VAL A 37 -6.14 2.77 12.14
N ILE A 38 -5.49 1.83 11.43
CA ILE A 38 -5.10 0.54 12.01
C ILE A 38 -4.25 0.89 13.23
N SER A 39 -4.58 0.32 14.39
CA SER A 39 -3.84 0.62 15.60
C SER A 39 -2.38 0.18 15.48
N LYS A 40 -1.50 0.80 16.22
CA LYS A 40 -0.08 0.42 16.22
C LYS A 40 0.09 -1.06 16.61
N GLU A 41 -0.70 -1.53 17.56
CA GLU A 41 -0.67 -2.92 18.00
C GLU A 41 -1.09 -3.89 16.90
N GLU A 42 -2.04 -3.49 16.07
CA GLU A 42 -2.51 -4.26 14.92
C GLU A 42 -1.44 -4.33 13.83
N ASP A 43 -0.79 -3.20 13.51
CA ASP A 43 0.32 -3.17 12.56
C ASP A 43 1.51 -4.04 13.05
N GLU A 44 1.84 -3.97 14.34
CA GLU A 44 2.87 -4.82 14.93
C GLU A 44 2.49 -6.30 14.90
N HIS A 45 1.23 -6.63 15.15
CA HIS A 45 0.75 -8.02 15.09
C HIS A 45 0.99 -8.64 13.71
N TYR A 46 0.55 -7.96 12.64
CA TYR A 46 0.73 -8.47 11.28
C TYR A 46 2.18 -8.41 10.81
N MET A 47 2.96 -7.44 11.28
CA MET A 47 4.38 -7.38 10.98
C MET A 47 5.16 -8.55 11.63
N ARG A 48 4.81 -8.97 12.85
CA ARG A 48 5.37 -10.20 13.45
C ARG A 48 5.05 -11.45 12.63
N MET A 49 3.86 -11.50 12.02
CA MET A 49 3.54 -12.59 11.09
C MET A 49 4.40 -12.54 9.81
N ALA A 50 4.68 -11.33 9.30
CA ALA A 50 5.58 -11.16 8.17
C ALA A 50 7.03 -11.52 8.53
N LEU A 51 7.49 -11.19 9.74
CA LEU A 51 8.79 -11.59 10.25
C LEU A 51 8.91 -13.13 10.34
N ALA A 52 7.88 -13.83 10.80
CA ALA A 52 7.87 -15.29 10.82
C ALA A 52 7.98 -15.90 9.40
N GLU A 53 7.46 -15.25 8.38
CA GLU A 53 7.68 -15.64 6.98
C GLU A 53 9.12 -15.33 6.53
N ALA A 54 9.70 -14.18 6.93
CA ALA A 54 11.08 -13.83 6.63
C ALA A 54 12.08 -14.83 7.27
N GLU A 55 11.80 -15.34 8.47
CA GLU A 55 12.60 -16.40 9.12
C GLU A 55 12.60 -17.70 8.30
N LYS A 56 11.50 -18.04 7.64
CA LYS A 56 11.44 -19.19 6.73
C LYS A 56 12.32 -18.98 5.50
N ALA A 57 12.31 -17.77 4.93
CA ALA A 57 13.22 -17.39 3.85
C ALA A 57 14.68 -17.56 4.31
N PHE A 58 15.02 -17.00 5.47
CA PHE A 58 16.35 -17.12 6.06
C PHE A 58 16.80 -18.57 6.21
N ALA A 59 15.95 -19.41 6.78
CA ALA A 59 16.24 -20.85 6.97
C ALA A 59 16.41 -21.60 5.65
N GLY A 60 15.76 -21.12 4.59
CA GLY A 60 15.88 -21.66 3.22
C GLY A 60 17.06 -21.09 2.42
N GLY A 61 17.89 -20.20 2.98
CA GLY A 61 19.00 -19.56 2.26
C GLY A 61 18.55 -18.44 1.30
N GLU A 62 17.33 -17.96 1.46
CA GLU A 62 16.74 -16.85 0.71
C GLU A 62 16.97 -15.53 1.43
N VAL A 63 17.00 -14.42 0.69
CA VAL A 63 16.98 -13.09 1.31
C VAL A 63 15.76 -13.00 2.24
N PRO A 64 15.93 -12.67 3.54
CA PRO A 64 14.89 -12.82 4.55
C PRO A 64 13.85 -11.70 4.47
N VAL A 65 13.01 -11.76 3.45
CA VAL A 65 11.85 -10.90 3.28
C VAL A 65 10.59 -11.74 3.38
N GLY A 66 9.68 -11.32 4.25
CA GLY A 66 8.38 -11.92 4.42
C GLY A 66 7.26 -10.92 4.22
N ALA A 67 6.12 -11.40 3.75
CA ALA A 67 4.94 -10.59 3.48
C ALA A 67 3.65 -11.26 3.93
N VAL A 68 2.69 -10.44 4.39
CA VAL A 68 1.34 -10.85 4.78
C VAL A 68 0.33 -9.91 4.15
N LEU A 69 -0.68 -10.46 3.48
CA LEU A 69 -1.79 -9.68 2.91
C LEU A 69 -3.04 -9.87 3.77
N VAL A 70 -3.54 -8.80 4.33
CA VAL A 70 -4.73 -8.76 5.18
C VAL A 70 -5.86 -8.05 4.45
N HIS A 71 -7.03 -8.63 4.44
CA HIS A 71 -8.21 -8.05 3.80
C HIS A 71 -9.22 -7.61 4.86
N LYS A 72 -9.85 -6.45 4.62
CA LYS A 72 -10.93 -5.92 5.43
C LYS A 72 -12.26 -6.19 4.76
N ILE A 73 -13.19 -6.77 5.49
CA ILE A 73 -14.58 -6.84 5.04
C ILE A 73 -15.28 -5.59 5.54
N SER A 74 -15.67 -4.72 4.61
CA SER A 74 -16.60 -3.64 4.94
C SER A 74 -17.95 -4.26 5.26
N PRO A 75 -18.62 -3.89 6.37
CA PRO A 75 -19.99 -4.33 6.63
C PRO A 75 -20.86 -4.02 5.42
N SER A 76 -21.69 -5.00 5.02
CA SER A 76 -22.74 -4.78 4.03
C SER A 76 -23.60 -3.60 4.48
N SER A 77 -23.98 -2.73 3.55
CA SER A 77 -24.75 -1.50 3.78
C SER A 77 -26.16 -1.67 4.36
N ASN A 78 -26.49 -2.82 4.89
CA ASN A 78 -27.70 -3.04 5.65
C ASN A 78 -27.49 -2.52 7.08
N LYS A 79 -27.96 -1.30 7.26
CA LYS A 79 -28.00 -0.54 8.51
C LYS A 79 -28.86 -1.29 9.54
N GLU A 80 -28.27 -1.98 10.48
CA GLU A 80 -28.93 -2.21 11.79
C GLU A 80 -28.08 -2.98 12.81
N GLU A 81 -26.87 -3.46 12.41
CA GLU A 81 -25.93 -4.03 13.38
C GLU A 81 -24.57 -3.35 13.22
N GLU A 82 -24.03 -2.82 14.30
CA GLU A 82 -22.61 -2.44 14.42
C GLU A 82 -21.76 -3.71 14.32
N GLN A 83 -21.63 -4.25 13.11
CA GLN A 83 -20.73 -5.38 12.88
C GLN A 83 -19.31 -4.86 12.90
N GLU A 84 -18.52 -5.34 13.85
CA GLU A 84 -17.08 -5.12 13.87
C GLU A 84 -16.49 -5.46 12.49
N GLN A 85 -15.65 -4.57 11.96
CA GLN A 85 -14.94 -4.82 10.70
C GLN A 85 -14.09 -6.08 10.87
N GLN A 86 -14.49 -7.16 10.23
CA GLN A 86 -13.70 -8.38 10.26
C GLN A 86 -12.49 -8.23 9.34
N GLN A 87 -11.33 -8.57 9.87
CA GLN A 87 -10.09 -8.67 9.11
C GLN A 87 -9.66 -10.13 9.07
N PHE A 88 -9.11 -10.55 7.95
CA PHE A 88 -8.56 -11.89 7.83
C PHE A 88 -7.34 -11.92 6.91
N VAL A 89 -6.41 -12.80 7.23
CA VAL A 89 -5.20 -13.00 6.44
C VAL A 89 -5.55 -13.76 5.16
N LEU A 90 -5.39 -13.11 4.01
CA LEU A 90 -5.58 -13.73 2.70
C LEU A 90 -4.42 -14.61 2.29
N ALA A 91 -3.20 -14.13 2.54
CA ALA A 91 -1.98 -14.79 2.11
C ALA A 91 -0.81 -14.46 3.03
N ARG A 92 0.15 -15.38 3.07
CA ARG A 92 1.48 -15.21 3.66
C ARG A 92 2.49 -15.77 2.68
N SER A 93 3.59 -15.08 2.49
CA SER A 93 4.65 -15.51 1.57
C SER A 93 5.99 -14.97 2.02
N HIS A 94 7.05 -15.55 1.50
CA HIS A 94 8.41 -15.09 1.70
C HIS A 94 9.16 -15.14 0.37
N ASN A 95 10.35 -14.55 0.35
CA ASN A 95 11.20 -14.59 -0.82
C ASN A 95 11.55 -16.04 -1.18
N THR A 96 11.48 -16.38 -2.46
CA THR A 96 11.78 -17.71 -3.00
C THR A 96 12.56 -17.62 -4.31
N SER A 97 13.35 -16.55 -4.48
CA SER A 97 14.06 -16.27 -5.73
C SER A 97 15.09 -17.33 -6.08
N GLU A 98 15.88 -17.77 -5.11
CA GLU A 98 16.89 -18.81 -5.30
C GLU A 98 16.22 -20.18 -5.52
N THR A 99 15.29 -20.55 -4.64
CA THR A 99 14.57 -21.84 -4.70
C THR A 99 13.84 -22.04 -6.04
N LYS A 100 13.21 -20.97 -6.55
CA LYS A 100 12.48 -20.99 -7.82
C LYS A 100 13.36 -20.67 -9.03
N ASN A 101 14.62 -20.29 -8.82
CA ASN A 101 15.50 -19.74 -9.84
C ASN A 101 14.76 -18.64 -10.67
N ASN A 102 14.09 -17.75 -9.94
CA ASN A 102 13.25 -16.70 -10.52
C ASN A 102 13.46 -15.36 -9.79
N PRO A 103 14.12 -14.37 -10.43
CA PRO A 103 14.40 -13.09 -9.81
C PRO A 103 13.14 -12.26 -9.49
N LEU A 104 11.97 -12.68 -9.95
CA LEU A 104 10.70 -12.01 -9.67
C LEU A 104 9.97 -12.61 -8.47
N ALA A 105 10.44 -13.73 -7.89
CA ALA A 105 9.78 -14.44 -6.80
C ALA A 105 9.99 -13.76 -5.44
N HIS A 106 9.73 -12.46 -5.38
CA HIS A 106 9.76 -11.67 -4.16
C HIS A 106 8.52 -11.93 -3.29
N ALA A 107 8.68 -11.78 -1.98
CA ALA A 107 7.64 -12.02 -1.00
C ALA A 107 6.33 -11.30 -1.31
N GLU A 108 6.41 -10.03 -1.73
CA GLU A 108 5.27 -9.18 -2.05
C GLU A 108 4.49 -9.70 -3.27
N LEU A 109 5.20 -10.08 -4.34
CA LEU A 109 4.56 -10.58 -5.57
C LEU A 109 3.86 -11.91 -5.30
N GLU A 110 4.52 -12.83 -4.61
CA GLU A 110 3.97 -14.12 -4.22
C GLU A 110 2.74 -13.94 -3.32
N CYS A 111 2.79 -12.98 -2.40
CA CYS A 111 1.71 -12.68 -1.48
C CYS A 111 0.49 -12.08 -2.19
N ILE A 112 0.70 -11.11 -3.10
CA ILE A 112 -0.35 -10.50 -3.91
C ILE A 112 -1.04 -11.55 -4.79
N GLU A 113 -0.26 -12.40 -5.47
CA GLU A 113 -0.82 -13.42 -6.36
C GLU A 113 -1.61 -14.49 -5.58
N SER A 114 -1.11 -14.89 -4.41
CA SER A 114 -1.82 -15.83 -3.53
C SER A 114 -3.11 -15.23 -2.98
N GLY A 115 -3.07 -13.96 -2.55
CA GLY A 115 -4.24 -13.25 -2.06
C GLY A 115 -5.30 -13.02 -3.15
N ARG A 116 -4.88 -12.69 -4.37
CA ARG A 116 -5.78 -12.60 -5.53
C ARG A 116 -6.52 -13.93 -5.76
N LYS A 117 -5.82 -15.04 -5.70
CA LYS A 117 -6.42 -16.38 -5.83
C LYS A 117 -7.41 -16.67 -4.72
N ALA A 118 -7.08 -16.32 -3.47
CA ALA A 118 -7.97 -16.48 -2.31
C ALA A 118 -9.28 -15.69 -2.45
N LEU A 119 -9.26 -14.55 -3.15
CA LEU A 119 -10.45 -13.76 -3.49
C LEU A 119 -11.20 -14.25 -4.74
N GLY A 120 -10.94 -15.47 -5.20
CA GLY A 120 -11.57 -16.02 -6.40
C GLY A 120 -11.12 -15.37 -7.70
N GLY A 121 -9.96 -14.73 -7.71
CA GLY A 121 -9.39 -14.04 -8.87
C GLY A 121 -9.87 -12.61 -9.08
N ASP A 122 -10.76 -12.10 -8.24
CA ASP A 122 -11.18 -10.69 -8.30
C ASP A 122 -10.14 -9.76 -7.67
N TRP A 123 -9.16 -9.36 -8.48
CA TRP A 123 -8.08 -8.47 -8.09
C TRP A 123 -8.57 -7.05 -7.68
N ARG A 124 -9.79 -6.63 -8.08
CA ARG A 124 -10.35 -5.32 -7.71
C ARG A 124 -10.63 -5.20 -6.21
N ARG A 125 -10.80 -6.33 -5.53
CA ARG A 125 -11.01 -6.38 -4.09
C ARG A 125 -9.74 -6.14 -3.27
N LEU A 126 -8.55 -6.16 -3.90
CA LEU A 126 -7.29 -5.89 -3.20
C LEU A 126 -7.17 -4.46 -2.69
N LYS A 127 -7.96 -3.52 -3.19
CA LYS A 127 -8.03 -2.14 -2.66
C LYS A 127 -8.42 -2.08 -1.18
N ASP A 128 -9.16 -3.08 -0.69
CA ASP A 128 -9.58 -3.19 0.69
C ASP A 128 -8.58 -4.00 1.53
N SER A 129 -7.37 -4.21 1.01
CA SER A 129 -6.32 -4.99 1.64
C SER A 129 -5.13 -4.13 2.06
N THR A 130 -4.45 -4.61 3.10
CA THR A 130 -3.17 -4.07 3.59
C THR A 130 -2.08 -5.12 3.38
N LEU A 131 -1.01 -4.75 2.71
CA LEU A 131 0.19 -5.57 2.56
C LEU A 131 1.20 -5.17 3.64
N TYR A 132 1.54 -6.10 4.50
CA TYR A 132 2.63 -6.00 5.46
C TYR A 132 3.86 -6.67 4.88
N VAL A 133 5.01 -6.02 4.93
CA VAL A 133 6.28 -6.56 4.42
C VAL A 133 7.45 -6.12 5.30
N THR A 134 8.38 -7.02 5.56
CA THR A 134 9.48 -6.75 6.49
C THR A 134 10.52 -5.75 5.97
N LEU A 135 10.57 -5.52 4.64
CA LEU A 135 11.50 -4.62 3.99
C LEU A 135 10.74 -3.64 3.07
N GLU A 136 11.21 -2.40 2.97
CA GLU A 136 10.69 -1.42 2.02
C GLU A 136 10.63 -2.01 0.59
N PRO A 137 9.45 -2.01 -0.06
CA PRO A 137 9.29 -2.61 -1.38
C PRO A 137 10.22 -2.00 -2.42
N CYS A 138 10.85 -2.83 -3.22
CA CYS A 138 11.64 -2.37 -4.37
C CYS A 138 10.74 -1.82 -5.49
N ALA A 139 11.32 -1.18 -6.51
CA ALA A 139 10.57 -0.59 -7.61
C ALA A 139 9.66 -1.60 -8.36
N MET A 140 10.12 -2.84 -8.54
CA MET A 140 9.32 -3.91 -9.15
C MET A 140 8.09 -4.24 -8.31
N CYS A 141 8.28 -4.43 -7.00
CA CYS A 141 7.18 -4.74 -6.07
C CYS A 141 6.24 -3.56 -5.90
N ALA A 142 6.77 -2.33 -5.82
CA ALA A 142 5.97 -1.11 -5.78
C ALA A 142 5.08 -0.98 -7.02
N GLY A 143 5.63 -1.24 -8.21
CA GLY A 143 4.85 -1.29 -9.45
C GLY A 143 3.74 -2.34 -9.41
N ALA A 144 4.03 -3.53 -8.89
CA ALA A 144 3.03 -4.60 -8.75
C ALA A 144 1.93 -4.24 -7.74
N ILE A 145 2.28 -3.64 -6.60
CA ILE A 145 1.35 -3.13 -5.58
C ILE A 145 0.35 -2.14 -6.21
N LEU A 146 0.86 -1.17 -6.97
CA LEU A 146 0.04 -0.16 -7.65
C LEU A 146 -0.86 -0.80 -8.72
N GLN A 147 -0.34 -1.72 -9.53
CA GLN A 147 -1.11 -2.41 -10.56
C GLN A 147 -2.18 -3.33 -9.98
N ALA A 148 -1.87 -4.02 -8.88
CA ALA A 148 -2.82 -4.87 -8.17
C ALA A 148 -3.84 -4.08 -7.34
N ARG A 149 -3.67 -2.75 -7.23
CA ARG A 149 -4.53 -1.86 -6.45
C ARG A 149 -4.61 -2.23 -4.96
N VAL A 150 -3.50 -2.62 -4.37
CA VAL A 150 -3.43 -2.81 -2.92
C VAL A 150 -3.61 -1.46 -2.25
N GLY A 151 -4.58 -1.34 -1.33
CA GLY A 151 -4.96 -0.05 -0.76
C GLY A 151 -3.96 0.50 0.24
N ASN A 152 -3.33 -0.37 1.02
CA ASN A 152 -2.39 0.04 2.05
C ASN A 152 -1.12 -0.83 2.02
N VAL A 153 0.01 -0.21 2.33
CA VAL A 153 1.30 -0.86 2.52
C VAL A 153 1.86 -0.49 3.88
N VAL A 154 2.33 -1.49 4.61
CA VAL A 154 3.04 -1.30 5.88
C VAL A 154 4.36 -2.04 5.78
N TYR A 155 5.47 -1.33 6.00
CA TYR A 155 6.76 -2.00 5.96
C TYR A 155 7.61 -1.76 7.24
N GLY A 156 8.51 -2.71 7.50
CA GLY A 156 9.41 -2.67 8.63
C GLY A 156 10.67 -1.85 8.35
N ALA A 157 11.71 -2.49 7.87
CA ALA A 157 13.00 -1.88 7.62
C ALA A 157 13.06 -1.12 6.28
N ARG A 158 13.88 -0.08 6.23
CA ARG A 158 14.19 0.65 4.99
C ARG A 158 15.10 -0.19 4.08
N ASN A 159 14.98 0.06 2.79
CA ASN A 159 15.85 -0.50 1.76
C ASN A 159 16.61 0.64 1.04
N PRO A 160 17.78 1.07 1.54
CA PRO A 160 18.48 2.24 1.00
C PRO A 160 18.90 2.10 -0.47
N GLN A 161 19.05 0.89 -0.96
CA GLN A 161 19.57 0.61 -2.31
C GLN A 161 18.48 0.47 -3.36
N LEU A 162 17.31 -0.08 -3.00
CA LEU A 162 16.29 -0.47 -3.97
C LEU A 162 14.88 -0.01 -3.57
N GLY A 163 14.71 0.61 -2.39
CA GLY A 163 13.42 0.97 -1.84
C GLY A 163 12.70 2.05 -2.65
N ALA A 164 11.40 1.88 -2.81
CA ALA A 164 10.58 2.71 -3.68
C ALA A 164 9.61 3.65 -2.94
N HIS A 165 9.82 3.87 -1.64
CA HIS A 165 9.12 4.87 -0.83
C HIS A 165 10.09 5.96 -0.33
N GLY A 166 10.89 6.49 -1.25
CA GLY A 166 11.81 7.59 -1.00
C GLY A 166 13.25 7.19 -0.68
N SER A 167 13.58 5.89 -0.57
CA SER A 167 14.98 5.47 -0.36
C SER A 167 15.80 5.55 -1.64
N TRP A 168 15.38 4.88 -2.71
CA TRP A 168 16.01 4.90 -4.02
C TRP A 168 15.16 5.63 -5.08
N CYS A 169 13.86 5.40 -5.08
CA CYS A 169 12.91 6.10 -5.93
C CYS A 169 11.59 6.35 -5.19
N GLY A 170 10.69 7.16 -5.75
CA GLY A 170 9.43 7.57 -5.13
C GLY A 170 8.18 7.02 -5.82
N LEU A 171 8.13 5.73 -6.18
CA LEU A 171 6.95 5.11 -6.80
C LEU A 171 5.73 5.04 -5.86
N LEU A 172 5.97 4.84 -4.57
CA LEU A 172 4.94 4.82 -3.51
C LEU A 172 4.83 6.17 -2.77
N GLY A 173 5.34 7.24 -3.38
CA GLY A 173 5.48 8.54 -2.72
C GLY A 173 6.80 8.66 -1.95
N THR A 174 6.84 9.62 -1.03
CA THR A 174 7.97 9.87 -0.13
C THR A 174 7.47 9.97 1.29
N ARG A 175 8.37 9.76 2.25
CA ARG A 175 8.04 9.85 3.67
C ARG A 175 7.80 11.30 4.08
N ASP A 176 6.79 11.51 4.90
CA ASP A 176 6.50 12.82 5.46
C ASP A 176 7.66 13.35 6.32
N GLY A 177 7.99 14.62 6.15
CA GLY A 177 9.01 15.32 6.95
C GLY A 177 10.47 15.03 6.58
N GLU A 178 10.77 14.20 5.58
CA GLU A 178 12.12 14.06 5.04
C GLU A 178 12.28 14.93 3.79
N GLU A 179 13.37 15.73 3.72
CA GLU A 179 13.82 16.34 2.47
C GLU A 179 14.31 15.21 1.55
N SER A 180 13.38 14.63 0.81
CA SER A 180 13.72 13.58 -0.14
C SER A 180 14.50 14.19 -1.31
N LYS A 181 15.70 13.67 -1.56
CA LYS A 181 16.46 13.96 -2.78
C LYS A 181 15.89 13.24 -4.00
N VAL A 182 14.87 12.44 -3.79
CA VAL A 182 14.22 11.61 -4.81
C VAL A 182 13.05 12.37 -5.39
N GLU A 183 13.04 12.54 -6.71
CA GLU A 183 11.89 13.09 -7.41
C GLU A 183 10.71 12.12 -7.31
N VAL A 184 9.60 12.62 -6.79
CA VAL A 184 8.34 11.86 -6.77
C VAL A 184 7.83 11.77 -8.20
N LEU A 185 7.69 10.56 -8.70
CA LEU A 185 7.05 10.33 -9.98
C LEU A 185 5.59 10.79 -9.92
N ARG A 186 5.04 11.14 -11.09
CA ARG A 186 3.62 11.55 -11.17
C ARG A 186 2.75 10.50 -10.52
N THR A 187 1.70 10.96 -9.84
CA THR A 187 0.67 10.12 -9.24
C THR A 187 0.22 9.02 -10.21
N HIS A 188 0.18 7.78 -9.75
CA HIS A 188 -0.20 6.65 -10.57
C HIS A 188 -1.67 6.77 -11.01
N ALA A 189 -1.95 6.67 -12.31
CA ALA A 189 -3.28 6.94 -12.87
C ALA A 189 -4.38 6.02 -12.33
N ILE A 190 -4.04 4.81 -11.89
CA ILE A 190 -5.00 3.79 -11.43
C ILE A 190 -5.10 3.78 -9.90
N MET A 191 -4.01 4.03 -9.20
CA MET A 191 -3.94 4.12 -7.73
C MET A 191 -3.22 5.40 -7.32
N PRO A 192 -3.92 6.53 -7.36
CA PRO A 192 -3.33 7.81 -6.97
C PRO A 192 -3.00 7.90 -5.48
N GLU A 193 -3.66 7.12 -4.65
CA GLU A 193 -3.63 7.23 -3.20
C GLU A 193 -3.42 5.84 -2.57
N VAL A 194 -2.20 5.31 -2.65
CA VAL A 194 -1.81 4.20 -1.79
C VAL A 194 -1.31 4.76 -0.47
N THR A 195 -1.88 4.29 0.63
CA THR A 195 -1.41 4.70 1.97
C THR A 195 -0.20 3.86 2.36
N VAL A 196 0.89 4.52 2.76
CA VAL A 196 2.11 3.82 3.19
C VAL A 196 2.44 4.20 4.63
N ARG A 197 2.67 3.19 5.48
CA ARG A 197 3.21 3.33 6.83
C ARG A 197 4.53 2.59 6.91
N SER A 198 5.50 3.17 7.59
CA SER A 198 6.86 2.65 7.67
C SER A 198 7.32 2.46 9.11
N ASP A 199 8.46 1.82 9.27
CA ASP A 199 9.19 1.67 10.53
C ASP A 199 8.47 0.82 11.60
N VAL A 200 7.55 -0.06 11.16
CA VAL A 200 6.88 -0.98 12.07
C VAL A 200 7.80 -2.17 12.36
N LEU A 201 8.24 -2.30 13.61
CA LEU A 201 9.26 -3.28 14.05
C LEU A 201 10.55 -3.20 13.19
N ALA A 202 10.98 -1.96 12.88
CA ALA A 202 12.08 -1.70 11.95
C ALA A 202 13.41 -2.31 12.41
N GLU A 203 13.65 -2.33 13.72
CA GLU A 203 14.88 -2.88 14.30
C GLU A 203 14.95 -4.39 14.10
N GLU A 204 13.89 -5.11 14.42
CA GLU A 204 13.79 -6.58 14.25
C GLU A 204 13.93 -6.97 12.77
N CYS A 205 13.22 -6.25 11.88
CA CYS A 205 13.31 -6.47 10.44
C CYS A 205 14.73 -6.21 9.90
N SER A 206 15.36 -5.13 10.35
CA SER A 206 16.72 -4.78 9.95
C SER A 206 17.77 -5.77 10.46
N GLU A 207 17.62 -6.26 11.70
CA GLU A 207 18.57 -7.19 12.28
C GLU A 207 18.56 -8.55 11.57
N LEU A 208 17.39 -9.04 11.18
CA LEU A 208 17.29 -10.27 10.40
C LEU A 208 18.03 -10.15 9.06
N MET A 209 17.85 -9.01 8.36
CA MET A 209 18.57 -8.70 7.11
C MET A 209 20.10 -8.64 7.33
N LYS A 210 20.55 -7.89 8.35
CA LYS A 210 21.97 -7.77 8.67
C LYS A 210 22.61 -9.09 8.99
N THR A 211 21.91 -9.95 9.73
CA THR A 211 22.40 -11.28 10.10
C THR A 211 22.60 -12.16 8.86
N PHE A 212 21.70 -12.10 7.91
CA PHE A 212 21.79 -12.84 6.65
C PHE A 212 23.04 -12.47 5.84
N PHE A 213 23.32 -11.18 5.69
CA PHE A 213 24.45 -10.69 4.88
C PHE A 213 25.80 -10.66 5.63
N LYS A 214 25.84 -10.98 6.92
CA LYS A 214 27.10 -11.16 7.67
C LYS A 214 27.66 -12.59 7.58
N ASN A 215 26.82 -13.54 7.22
CA ASN A 215 27.21 -14.95 7.02
C ASN A 215 27.62 -15.19 5.57
#